data_4768ea13bf1afd82c9f6ffe9e736dcf0
#
_entry.id   4768ea13bf1afd82c9f6ffe9e736dcf0
#
_cell.length_a   1.000
_cell.length_b   1.000
_cell.length_c   1.000
_cell.angle_alpha   90.00
_cell.angle_beta   90.00
_cell.angle_gamma   90.00
#
_symmetry.space_group_name_H-M   'P 1'
#
loop_
_entity.id
_entity.type
_entity.pdbx_description
1 polymer ?
#
loop_
_entity_poly.entity_id
_entity_poly.type
_entity_poly.pdbx_seq_one_letter_code
_entity_poly.pdbx_strand_id
1 'polypeptide(L)'
;MAGYTVTALSVDQKGPAAHFAVALCVIDANGLGVQNLSESEFTVRSITSETHFAVAELHNASLQGFYRLSVRAEPAARVGEYILALVVMHRHAVGRVSGDTNVGSTLVKVRVVEGLIA
;
A
#
# COMPACT_ATOMS: atom_id res chain seq x y z
N MET A 1 13.03 4.81 -18.29
CA MET A 1 11.92 4.72 -17.39
C MET A 1 12.40 4.32 -16.02
N ALA A 2 12.09 5.13 -15.05
CA ALA A 2 12.54 4.86 -13.71
C ALA A 2 11.45 4.09 -12.96
N GLY A 3 11.86 3.18 -12.11
CA GLY A 3 10.95 2.43 -11.28
C GLY A 3 11.12 2.81 -9.84
N TYR A 4 10.12 2.53 -9.05
CA TYR A 4 10.20 2.65 -7.61
C TYR A 4 10.45 1.27 -7.02
N THR A 5 11.17 1.25 -5.92
CA THR A 5 11.30 0.05 -5.12
C THR A 5 10.42 0.25 -3.89
N VAL A 6 9.45 -0.61 -3.72
CA VAL A 6 8.53 -0.56 -2.60
C VAL A 6 8.83 -1.73 -1.69
N THR A 7 9.06 -1.45 -0.42
CA THR A 7 9.37 -2.50 0.54
C THR A 7 8.38 -2.41 1.70
N ALA A 8 7.71 -3.50 1.97
CA ALA A 8 6.83 -3.59 3.12
C ALA A 8 7.68 -3.94 4.33
N LEU A 9 7.60 -3.11 5.36
CA LEU A 9 8.42 -3.27 6.55
C LEU A 9 7.69 -4.02 7.65
N SER A 10 6.39 -3.79 7.78
CA SER A 10 5.59 -4.48 8.78
C SER A 10 4.13 -4.41 8.40
N VAL A 11 3.38 -5.37 8.89
CA VAL A 11 1.94 -5.42 8.71
C VAL A 11 1.34 -5.70 10.07
N ASP A 12 0.52 -4.78 10.55
CA ASP A 12 -0.14 -4.92 11.84
C ASP A 12 -1.64 -4.93 11.64
N GLN A 13 -2.31 -5.81 12.33
CA GLN A 13 -3.75 -5.79 12.32
C GLN A 13 -4.22 -4.74 13.31
N LYS A 14 -5.10 -3.86 12.86
CA LYS A 14 -5.61 -2.79 13.69
C LYS A 14 -7.12 -2.85 13.76
N GLY A 15 -7.64 -2.70 14.97
CA GLY A 15 -9.08 -2.62 15.16
C GLY A 15 -9.80 -3.88 14.72
N PRO A 16 -10.96 -3.71 14.13
CA PRO A 16 -11.76 -4.87 13.71
C PRO A 16 -11.04 -5.71 12.69
N ALA A 17 -11.52 -6.90 12.55
CA ALA A 17 -10.86 -8.02 11.89
C ALA A 17 -10.34 -7.79 10.48
N ALA A 18 -10.77 -6.79 9.79
CA ALA A 18 -10.40 -6.60 8.40
C ALA A 18 -9.56 -5.34 8.15
N HIS A 19 -9.00 -4.78 9.20
CA HIS A 19 -8.20 -3.56 9.10
C HIS A 19 -6.74 -3.85 9.36
N PHE A 20 -5.87 -3.31 8.52
CA PHE A 20 -4.43 -3.55 8.64
C PHE A 20 -3.68 -2.25 8.45
N ALA A 21 -2.58 -2.11 9.14
CA ALA A 21 -1.66 -1.01 8.94
C ALA A 21 -0.37 -1.58 8.36
N VAL A 22 0.00 -1.09 7.20
CA VAL A 22 1.20 -1.55 6.52
C VAL A 22 2.22 -0.41 6.52
N ALA A 23 3.37 -0.66 7.11
CA ALA A 23 4.46 0.30 7.06
C ALA A 23 5.31 -0.05 5.84
N LEU A 24 5.60 0.93 5.02
CA LEU A 24 6.36 0.68 3.81
C LEU A 24 7.31 1.81 3.50
N CYS A 25 8.26 1.50 2.64
CA CYS A 25 9.26 2.45 2.18
C CYS A 25 9.23 2.47 0.66
N VAL A 26 9.24 3.66 0.09
CA VAL A 26 9.25 3.83 -1.36
C VAL A 26 10.51 4.59 -1.74
N ILE A 27 11.32 4.00 -2.59
CA ILE A 27 12.61 4.55 -2.98
C ILE A 27 12.64 4.65 -4.50
N ASP A 28 13.18 5.75 -4.99
CA ASP A 28 13.28 5.93 -6.44
C ASP A 28 14.52 5.24 -7.01
N ALA A 29 14.73 5.41 -8.31
CA ALA A 29 15.83 4.73 -8.99
C ALA A 29 17.21 5.22 -8.52
N ASN A 30 17.26 6.35 -7.88
CA ASN A 30 18.52 6.91 -7.37
C ASN A 30 18.77 6.55 -5.91
N GLY A 31 17.90 5.76 -5.32
CA GLY A 31 18.06 5.36 -3.93
C GLY A 31 17.52 6.37 -2.93
N LEU A 32 16.77 7.36 -3.40
CA LEU A 32 16.22 8.38 -2.52
C LEU A 32 14.78 8.07 -2.19
N GLY A 33 14.39 8.35 -0.96
CA GLY A 33 13.01 8.18 -0.55
C GLY A 33 12.07 9.11 -1.30
N VAL A 34 10.97 8.57 -1.76
CA VAL A 34 9.98 9.35 -2.52
C VAL A 34 9.07 10.06 -1.54
N GLN A 35 8.95 11.37 -1.71
CA GLN A 35 8.09 12.17 -0.83
C GLN A 35 6.79 12.56 -1.51
N ASN A 36 5.85 12.94 -0.70
CA ASN A 36 4.61 13.57 -1.17
C ASN A 36 3.72 12.68 -2.04
N LEU A 37 3.78 11.39 -1.80
CA LEU A 37 2.83 10.50 -2.44
C LEU A 37 1.46 10.70 -1.81
N SER A 38 0.43 10.65 -2.61
CA SER A 38 -0.94 10.81 -2.14
C SER A 38 -1.60 9.44 -2.04
N GLU A 39 -2.69 9.42 -1.29
CA GLU A 39 -3.44 8.19 -1.09
C GLU A 39 -3.89 7.56 -2.40
N SER A 40 -4.26 8.39 -3.37
CA SER A 40 -4.75 7.89 -4.66
C SER A 40 -3.65 7.23 -5.50
N GLU A 41 -2.40 7.40 -5.12
CA GLU A 41 -1.29 6.81 -5.86
C GLU A 41 -0.97 5.40 -5.36
N PHE A 42 -1.65 4.96 -4.31
CA PHE A 42 -1.50 3.61 -3.80
C PHE A 42 -2.74 2.80 -4.15
N THR A 43 -2.53 1.59 -4.62
CA THR A 43 -3.62 0.66 -4.83
C THR A 43 -3.26 -0.66 -4.17
N VAL A 44 -4.28 -1.39 -3.76
CA VAL A 44 -4.08 -2.68 -3.13
C VAL A 44 -5.08 -3.66 -3.71
N ARG A 45 -4.62 -4.87 -3.93
CA ARG A 45 -5.46 -5.88 -4.55
C ARG A 45 -5.04 -7.26 -4.08
N SER A 46 -6.02 -8.10 -3.77
CA SER A 46 -5.72 -9.49 -3.46
C SER A 46 -5.35 -10.23 -4.74
N ILE A 47 -4.27 -11.00 -4.68
CA ILE A 47 -3.88 -11.83 -5.82
C ILE A 47 -4.26 -13.29 -5.60
N THR A 48 -4.76 -13.62 -4.41
CA THR A 48 -5.14 -15.00 -4.09
C THR A 48 -6.63 -15.24 -4.16
N SER A 49 -7.42 -14.19 -4.28
CA SER A 49 -8.88 -14.33 -4.34
C SER A 49 -9.46 -13.06 -4.92
N GLU A 50 -10.78 -13.07 -5.10
CA GLU A 50 -11.47 -11.89 -5.61
C GLU A 50 -11.97 -10.97 -4.49
N THR A 51 -11.54 -11.22 -3.27
CA THR A 51 -11.89 -10.36 -2.15
C THR A 51 -11.33 -8.97 -2.38
N HIS A 52 -12.15 -7.96 -2.16
CA HIS A 52 -11.76 -6.58 -2.37
C HIS A 52 -11.06 -6.01 -1.15
N PHE A 53 -9.95 -5.37 -1.39
CA PHE A 53 -9.24 -4.61 -0.37
C PHE A 53 -9.08 -3.20 -0.90
N ALA A 54 -9.06 -2.25 -0.01
CA ALA A 54 -8.95 -0.84 -0.38
C ALA A 54 -8.04 -0.10 0.58
N VAL A 55 -7.41 0.93 0.05
CA VAL A 55 -6.64 1.85 0.88
C VAL A 55 -7.63 2.74 1.60
N ALA A 56 -7.58 2.74 2.92
CA ALA A 56 -8.48 3.56 3.72
C ALA A 56 -7.84 4.89 4.07
N GLU A 57 -6.53 4.91 4.30
CA GLU A 57 -5.87 6.11 4.77
C GLU A 57 -4.36 5.99 4.54
N LEU A 58 -3.72 7.13 4.32
CA LEU A 58 -2.28 7.19 4.15
C LEU A 58 -1.70 8.21 5.11
N HIS A 59 -0.66 7.82 5.81
CA HIS A 59 0.09 8.72 6.68
C HIS A 59 1.54 8.73 6.25
N ASN A 60 2.11 9.93 6.18
CA ASN A 60 3.54 10.07 5.95
C ASN A 60 4.24 9.87 7.28
N ALA A 61 5.28 9.06 7.28
CA ALA A 61 6.14 8.96 8.44
C ALA A 61 7.11 10.14 8.44
N SER A 62 7.80 10.32 9.55
CA SER A 62 8.72 11.44 9.66
C SER A 62 9.96 11.29 8.77
N LEU A 63 10.24 10.07 8.32
CA LEU A 63 11.39 9.83 7.45
C LEU A 63 10.96 9.86 6.00
N GLN A 64 11.82 10.41 5.17
CA GLN A 64 11.58 10.53 3.74
C GLN A 64 11.39 9.15 3.11
N GLY A 65 10.32 9.00 2.38
CA GLY A 65 10.04 7.74 1.69
C GLY A 65 9.30 6.71 2.53
N PHE A 66 9.04 6.98 3.80
CA PHE A 66 8.36 6.05 4.67
C PHE A 66 6.89 6.43 4.83
N TYR A 67 6.03 5.46 4.71
CA TYR A 67 4.58 5.67 4.74
C TYR A 67 3.93 4.61 5.58
N ARG A 68 2.79 4.95 6.14
CA ARG A 68 1.93 3.99 6.81
C ARG A 68 0.60 3.99 6.08
N LEU A 69 0.23 2.84 5.59
CA LEU A 69 -0.97 2.69 4.79
C LEU A 69 -1.99 1.87 5.56
N SER A 70 -3.18 2.42 5.72
CA SER A 70 -4.28 1.67 6.31
C SER A 70 -5.05 0.99 5.20
N VAL A 71 -5.21 -0.31 5.33
CA VAL A 71 -5.86 -1.13 4.32
C VAL A 71 -7.06 -1.81 4.97
N ARG A 72 -8.15 -1.86 4.25
CA ARG A 72 -9.38 -2.46 4.75
C ARG A 72 -9.89 -3.48 3.76
N ALA A 73 -10.24 -4.66 4.26
CA ALA A 73 -10.92 -5.66 3.46
C ALA A 73 -12.42 -5.35 3.40
N GLU A 74 -13.09 -5.87 2.39
CA GLU A 74 -14.53 -5.75 2.31
C GLU A 74 -15.19 -6.42 3.50
N PRO A 75 -16.37 -5.96 3.93
CA PRO A 75 -17.00 -6.51 5.14
C PRO A 75 -17.28 -8.00 5.08
N ALA A 76 -17.46 -8.55 3.89
CA ALA A 76 -17.76 -9.96 3.73
C ALA A 76 -16.52 -10.82 3.55
N ALA A 77 -15.35 -10.28 3.78
CA ALA A 77 -14.10 -11.03 3.59
C ALA A 77 -14.08 -12.24 4.52
N ARG A 78 -13.71 -13.37 3.96
CA ARG A 78 -13.65 -14.60 4.73
C ARG A 78 -12.38 -14.63 5.56
N VAL A 79 -12.46 -15.33 6.69
CA VAL A 79 -11.29 -15.57 7.51
C VAL A 79 -10.25 -16.35 6.70
N GLY A 80 -9.01 -15.94 6.80
CA GLY A 80 -7.94 -16.64 6.11
C GLY A 80 -6.79 -15.72 5.77
N GLU A 81 -5.80 -16.28 5.12
CA GLU A 81 -4.63 -15.52 4.71
C GLU A 81 -4.81 -15.05 3.28
N TYR A 82 -4.37 -13.84 3.03
CA TYR A 82 -4.44 -13.23 1.71
C TYR A 82 -3.09 -12.64 1.38
N ILE A 83 -2.72 -12.72 0.12
CA ILE A 83 -1.54 -12.03 -0.36
C ILE A 83 -2.02 -10.85 -1.18
N LEU A 84 -1.58 -9.67 -0.80
CA LEU A 84 -2.01 -8.44 -1.43
C LEU A 84 -0.85 -7.86 -2.22
N ALA A 85 -1.17 -7.37 -3.40
CA ALA A 85 -0.22 -6.58 -4.18
C ALA A 85 -0.47 -5.11 -3.84
N LEU A 86 0.55 -4.46 -3.32
CA LEU A 86 0.53 -3.03 -3.08
C LEU A 86 1.27 -2.38 -4.24
N VAL A 87 0.59 -1.51 -4.96
CA VAL A 87 1.17 -0.87 -6.13
C VAL A 87 1.18 0.63 -5.91
N VAL A 88 2.33 1.23 -6.13
CA VAL A 88 2.49 2.67 -6.11
C VAL A 88 2.67 3.13 -7.55
N MET A 89 1.85 4.06 -7.97
CA MET A 89 1.98 4.62 -9.30
C MET A 89 1.97 6.14 -9.18
N HIS A 90 3.10 6.73 -9.45
CA HIS A 90 3.27 8.17 -9.30
C HIS A 90 3.60 8.77 -10.66
N ARG A 91 2.75 9.68 -11.10
CA ARG A 91 2.94 10.37 -12.37
C ARG A 91 3.44 11.78 -12.08
N HIS A 92 4.61 12.05 -12.56
CA HIS A 92 5.15 13.40 -12.45
C HIS A 92 4.58 14.25 -13.57
N ALA A 93 3.86 15.28 -13.20
CA ALA A 93 3.43 16.26 -14.18
C ALA A 93 4.48 17.36 -14.19
N VAL A 94 5.27 17.40 -15.21
CA VAL A 94 6.31 18.40 -15.30
C VAL A 94 6.05 19.27 -16.52
N GLY A 95 5.51 20.43 -16.27
CA GLY A 95 5.28 21.37 -17.34
C GLY A 95 4.35 20.80 -18.40
N ARG A 96 4.73 20.97 -19.65
CA ARG A 96 3.91 20.48 -20.76
C ARG A 96 4.25 19.09 -21.22
N VAL A 97 5.26 18.52 -20.66
CA VAL A 97 5.63 17.16 -21.05
C VAL A 97 4.91 16.24 -20.10
N SER A 98 4.22 15.27 -20.65
CA SER A 98 3.61 14.27 -19.81
C SER A 98 4.75 13.59 -19.08
N GLY A 99 4.76 13.71 -17.79
CA GLY A 99 5.83 13.20 -17.00
C GLY A 99 5.89 11.70 -17.03
N ASP A 100 7.02 11.18 -16.65
CA ASP A 100 7.20 9.75 -16.52
C ASP A 100 6.33 9.22 -15.41
N THR A 101 5.77 8.06 -15.65
CA THR A 101 5.06 7.34 -14.59
C THR A 101 6.05 6.39 -13.94
N ASN A 102 6.22 6.54 -12.64
CA ASN A 102 7.06 5.64 -11.88
C ASN A 102 6.19 4.67 -11.13
N VAL A 103 6.50 3.40 -11.25
CA VAL A 103 5.69 2.33 -10.69
C VAL A 103 6.57 1.44 -9.84
N GLY A 104 6.06 1.05 -8.70
CA GLY A 104 6.69 0.05 -7.87
C GLY A 104 5.63 -0.77 -7.19
N SER A 105 5.97 -1.97 -6.80
CA SER A 105 5.01 -2.83 -6.12
C SER A 105 5.72 -3.75 -5.14
N THR A 106 4.94 -4.26 -4.20
CA THR A 106 5.41 -5.27 -3.28
C THR A 106 4.24 -6.15 -2.90
N LEU A 107 4.54 -7.30 -2.36
CA LEU A 107 3.52 -8.22 -1.88
C LEU A 107 3.52 -8.20 -0.36
N VAL A 108 2.34 -8.20 0.22
CA VAL A 108 2.20 -8.32 1.67
C VAL A 108 1.21 -9.42 1.98
N LYS A 109 1.45 -10.11 3.07
CA LYS A 109 0.55 -11.15 3.54
C LYS A 109 -0.22 -10.60 4.72
N VAL A 110 -1.54 -10.71 4.66
CA VAL A 110 -2.40 -10.31 5.75
C VAL A 110 -3.28 -11.47 6.14
N ARG A 111 -3.77 -11.46 7.36
CA ARG A 111 -4.68 -12.48 7.84
C ARG A 111 -5.95 -11.82 8.33
N VAL A 112 -7.06 -12.19 7.72
CA VAL A 112 -8.36 -11.76 8.20
C VAL A 112 -8.76 -12.78 9.24
N VAL A 113 -8.94 -12.33 10.48
CA VAL A 113 -9.37 -13.22 11.55
C VAL A 113 -10.84 -12.98 11.81
N GLU A 114 -11.45 -13.91 12.50
CA GLU A 114 -12.83 -13.80 12.84
C GLU A 114 -13.02 -12.53 13.64
N GLY A 115 -14.05 -11.79 13.30
CA GLY A 115 -14.29 -10.50 13.90
C GLY A 115 -14.30 -10.63 15.37
N LEU A 116 -13.29 -10.04 15.96
CA LEU A 116 -13.25 -9.99 17.36
C LEU A 116 -14.23 -8.98 17.75
N ILE A 117 -15.26 -9.49 18.16
CA ILE A 117 -16.15 -8.62 18.79
C ILE A 117 -15.59 -8.38 20.11
N ALA A 118 -14.94 -7.36 20.18
CA ALA A 118 -14.44 -7.02 21.48
C ALA A 118 -15.59 -6.65 22.36
#